data_1748ed469b6724faa25c900820c1c3f6
#
_entry.id   1748ed469b6724faa25c900820c1c3f6
#
_cell.length_a   1.000
_cell.length_b   1.000
_cell.length_c   1.000
_cell.angle_alpha   90.00
_cell.angle_beta   90.00
_cell.angle_gamma   90.00
#
_symmetry.space_group_name_H-M   'P 1'
#
loop_
_entity.id
_entity.type
_entity.pdbx_description
1 polymer ?
#
loop_
_entity_poly.entity_id
_entity_poly.type
_entity_poly.pdbx_seq_one_letter_code
_entity_poly.pdbx_strand_id
1 'polypeptide(L)'
;MQQKLITFAVPCYNSAAYMRHCVETLLSAGEQAEIILVDDGSVKDDTPAICDEYAAKYTTIVKAIHQENGGHGEGVNQGIRNATGLYYKVVDSDDWLDTDALKKVLARLTTLVARGTAPDMMICNYVYEHVEDNTTLTVRYTNVFPQNRLFNWTHVGHFRPDQNILMHSVMYRTEVLRKCGMVLPKHTFYVDNIFVYQPLPYVKSMYYMDLDLYRYFIGRADQSVNESIMVKRVDQQLRVTRHMIDCQDLDELKDQKRLHAYMVHYLSVMMAVSDIFLLLDGSDEAKAKRTGLWQYLKDHVSTGVYRAVRYNLGGLTDLKFPGGDKLTLGVYRQLRKIFKFN
;
A
#
# COMPACT_ATOMS: atom_id res chain seq x y z
N MET A 1 13.77 -28.17 5.10
CA MET A 1 14.20 -26.86 4.55
C MET A 1 14.16 -25.85 5.70
N GLN A 2 15.17 -24.99 5.81
CA GLN A 2 15.16 -23.92 6.81
C GLN A 2 14.05 -22.92 6.47
N GLN A 3 13.27 -22.46 7.44
CA GLN A 3 12.19 -21.49 7.22
C GLN A 3 12.80 -20.19 6.69
N LYS A 4 12.25 -19.68 5.59
CA LYS A 4 12.65 -18.38 5.04
C LYS A 4 12.23 -17.26 5.99
N LEU A 5 13.08 -16.25 6.14
CA LEU A 5 12.80 -15.10 7.01
C LEU A 5 11.75 -14.18 6.38
N ILE A 6 11.84 -13.96 5.07
CA ILE A 6 10.96 -13.06 4.34
C ILE A 6 10.61 -13.63 2.96
N THR A 7 9.37 -13.45 2.54
CA THR A 7 8.92 -13.59 1.16
C THR A 7 8.72 -12.21 0.54
N PHE A 8 9.40 -11.96 -0.57
CA PHE A 8 9.09 -10.83 -1.46
C PHE A 8 8.16 -11.34 -2.56
N ALA A 9 7.00 -10.72 -2.70
CA ALA A 9 6.12 -10.97 -3.85
C ALA A 9 6.26 -9.82 -4.83
N VAL A 10 6.52 -10.16 -6.08
CA VAL A 10 6.74 -9.22 -7.19
C VAL A 10 5.66 -9.47 -8.24
N PRO A 11 4.55 -8.73 -8.22
CA PRO A 11 3.58 -8.77 -9.31
C PRO A 11 4.21 -8.20 -10.59
N CYS A 12 4.18 -8.97 -11.67
CA CYS A 12 4.79 -8.62 -12.96
C CYS A 12 3.72 -8.64 -14.06
N TYR A 13 3.61 -7.57 -14.82
CA TYR A 13 2.76 -7.51 -16.00
C TYR A 13 3.38 -6.62 -17.08
N ASN A 14 3.88 -7.23 -18.17
CA ASN A 14 4.61 -6.52 -19.22
C ASN A 14 5.71 -5.61 -18.63
N SER A 15 6.56 -6.18 -17.77
CA SER A 15 7.56 -5.45 -16.97
C SER A 15 9.01 -5.82 -17.29
N ALA A 16 9.26 -6.50 -18.43
CA ALA A 16 10.59 -6.95 -18.82
C ALA A 16 11.67 -5.84 -18.81
N ALA A 17 11.27 -4.59 -19.08
CA ALA A 17 12.19 -3.45 -19.08
C ALA A 17 12.72 -3.06 -17.69
N TYR A 18 12.02 -3.43 -16.61
CA TYR A 18 12.29 -2.94 -15.25
C TYR A 18 12.61 -4.06 -14.26
N MET A 19 11.93 -5.20 -14.36
CA MET A 19 11.91 -6.24 -13.32
C MET A 19 13.28 -6.81 -12.97
N ARG A 20 14.25 -6.80 -13.87
CA ARG A 20 15.59 -7.30 -13.59
C ARG A 20 16.26 -6.51 -12.47
N HIS A 21 16.17 -5.18 -12.52
CA HIS A 21 16.72 -4.32 -11.46
C HIS A 21 16.05 -4.60 -10.10
N CYS A 22 14.72 -4.71 -10.09
CA CYS A 22 13.96 -5.11 -8.91
C CYS A 22 14.52 -6.43 -8.33
N VAL A 23 14.51 -7.50 -9.11
CA VAL A 23 14.91 -8.85 -8.67
C VAL A 23 16.35 -8.88 -8.16
N GLU A 24 17.29 -8.23 -8.86
CA GLU A 24 18.72 -8.22 -8.45
C GLU A 24 18.90 -7.58 -7.06
N THR A 25 18.15 -6.53 -6.73
CA THR A 25 18.22 -5.94 -5.39
C THR A 25 17.67 -6.89 -4.31
N LEU A 26 16.60 -7.64 -4.61
CA LEU A 26 16.00 -8.63 -3.69
C LEU A 26 16.90 -9.83 -3.46
N LEU A 27 17.63 -10.28 -4.49
CA LEU A 27 18.62 -11.37 -4.40
C LEU A 27 19.75 -11.06 -3.41
N SER A 28 20.01 -9.79 -3.11
CA SER A 28 20.98 -9.39 -2.07
C SER A 28 20.63 -9.92 -0.66
N ALA A 29 19.39 -10.35 -0.43
CA ALA A 29 18.93 -10.98 0.80
C ALA A 29 19.46 -12.44 0.96
N GLY A 30 19.90 -13.08 -0.12
CA GLY A 30 20.42 -14.46 -0.13
C GLY A 30 19.39 -15.49 0.32
N GLU A 31 19.88 -16.59 0.91
CA GLU A 31 19.05 -17.73 1.32
C GLU A 31 18.01 -17.44 2.40
N GLN A 32 18.06 -16.28 3.05
CA GLN A 32 17.06 -15.88 4.02
C GLN A 32 15.73 -15.49 3.36
N ALA A 33 15.76 -15.13 2.07
CA ALA A 33 14.60 -14.71 1.32
C ALA A 33 14.02 -15.83 0.44
N GLU A 34 12.74 -15.69 0.18
CA GLU A 34 11.99 -16.25 -0.94
C GLU A 34 11.53 -15.10 -1.80
N ILE A 35 11.64 -15.21 -3.12
CA ILE A 35 11.18 -14.23 -4.09
C ILE A 35 10.15 -14.94 -4.98
N ILE A 36 8.92 -14.47 -4.97
CA ILE A 36 7.84 -15.02 -5.80
C ILE A 36 7.57 -14.01 -6.91
N LEU A 37 8.00 -14.33 -8.12
CA LEU A 37 7.70 -13.59 -9.33
C LEU A 37 6.35 -14.06 -9.86
N VAL A 38 5.34 -13.18 -9.84
CA VAL A 38 4.00 -13.52 -10.32
C VAL A 38 3.77 -12.84 -11.66
N ASP A 39 3.94 -13.58 -12.73
CA ASP A 39 3.57 -13.13 -14.07
C ASP A 39 2.05 -13.16 -14.24
N ASP A 40 1.45 -12.01 -14.34
CA ASP A 40 0.00 -11.80 -14.44
C ASP A 40 -0.48 -11.82 -15.90
N GLY A 41 -0.04 -12.83 -16.66
CA GLY A 41 -0.45 -13.04 -18.04
C GLY A 41 0.16 -12.03 -19.00
N SER A 42 1.46 -11.78 -18.91
CA SER A 42 2.19 -10.92 -19.83
C SER A 42 2.24 -11.52 -21.23
N VAL A 43 1.87 -10.72 -22.23
CA VAL A 43 1.83 -11.16 -23.65
C VAL A 43 2.54 -10.19 -24.61
N LYS A 44 3.09 -9.08 -24.10
CA LYS A 44 3.66 -8.02 -24.92
C LYS A 44 5.18 -7.97 -24.89
N ASP A 45 5.81 -8.68 -23.95
CA ASP A 45 7.25 -8.66 -23.75
C ASP A 45 7.74 -9.99 -23.13
N ASP A 46 9.03 -10.06 -22.83
CA ASP A 46 9.69 -11.26 -22.33
C ASP A 46 9.55 -11.46 -20.80
N THR A 47 8.58 -10.80 -20.13
CA THR A 47 8.35 -10.95 -18.68
C THR A 47 8.26 -12.42 -18.25
N PRO A 48 7.46 -13.30 -18.91
CA PRO A 48 7.36 -14.71 -18.51
C PRO A 48 8.72 -15.43 -18.58
N ALA A 49 9.45 -15.23 -19.68
CA ALA A 49 10.77 -15.86 -19.88
C ALA A 49 11.80 -15.38 -18.84
N ILE A 50 11.75 -14.11 -18.45
CA ILE A 50 12.61 -13.57 -17.38
C ILE A 50 12.26 -14.21 -16.02
N CYS A 51 10.98 -14.39 -15.72
CA CYS A 51 10.55 -15.09 -14.49
C CYS A 51 11.13 -16.50 -14.44
N ASP A 52 11.04 -17.27 -15.54
CA ASP A 52 11.58 -18.61 -15.63
C ASP A 52 13.11 -18.65 -15.56
N GLU A 53 13.79 -17.69 -16.20
CA GLU A 53 15.26 -17.56 -16.12
C GLU A 53 15.73 -17.43 -14.67
N TYR A 54 15.11 -16.52 -13.89
CA TYR A 54 15.47 -16.33 -12.48
C TYR A 54 15.12 -17.55 -11.62
N ALA A 55 13.96 -18.18 -11.83
CA ALA A 55 13.56 -19.37 -11.12
C ALA A 55 14.51 -20.55 -11.39
N ALA A 56 14.94 -20.73 -12.64
CA ALA A 56 15.91 -21.76 -13.01
C ALA A 56 17.32 -21.50 -12.43
N LYS A 57 17.74 -20.23 -12.36
CA LYS A 57 19.06 -19.83 -11.87
C LYS A 57 19.17 -19.85 -10.34
N TYR A 58 18.09 -19.52 -9.63
CA TYR A 58 18.08 -19.36 -8.17
C TYR A 58 17.02 -20.25 -7.52
N THR A 59 17.11 -21.55 -7.75
CA THR A 59 16.10 -22.58 -7.43
C THR A 59 15.69 -22.66 -5.96
N THR A 60 16.54 -22.19 -5.04
CA THR A 60 16.27 -22.16 -3.58
C THR A 60 15.66 -20.84 -3.11
N ILE A 61 15.72 -19.79 -3.94
CA ILE A 61 15.32 -18.43 -3.57
C ILE A 61 14.13 -17.96 -4.39
N VAL A 62 14.11 -18.21 -5.71
CA VAL A 62 13.12 -17.65 -6.65
C VAL A 62 12.13 -18.72 -7.09
N LYS A 63 10.85 -18.33 -7.10
CA LYS A 63 9.73 -19.06 -7.73
C LYS A 63 9.07 -18.20 -8.79
N ALA A 64 8.78 -18.77 -9.96
CA ALA A 64 7.92 -18.16 -10.95
C ALA A 64 6.49 -18.76 -10.83
N ILE A 65 5.50 -17.90 -10.90
CA ILE A 65 4.07 -18.28 -10.99
C ILE A 65 3.49 -17.54 -12.19
N HIS A 66 2.93 -18.30 -13.13
CA HIS A 66 2.22 -17.76 -14.28
C HIS A 66 0.71 -17.93 -14.09
N GLN A 67 -0.04 -16.87 -14.35
CA GLN A 67 -1.50 -16.89 -14.23
C GLN A 67 -2.17 -16.14 -15.37
N GLU A 68 -3.46 -16.36 -15.56
CA GLU A 68 -4.28 -15.45 -16.36
C GLU A 68 -4.32 -14.08 -15.69
N ASN A 69 -4.36 -13.00 -16.50
CA ASN A 69 -4.39 -11.66 -15.97
C ASN A 69 -5.54 -11.46 -14.98
N GLY A 70 -5.20 -11.18 -13.76
CA GLY A 70 -6.12 -10.87 -12.66
C GLY A 70 -5.92 -9.47 -12.09
N GLY A 71 -4.91 -8.75 -12.59
CA GLY A 71 -4.46 -7.44 -12.10
C GLY A 71 -3.55 -7.54 -10.89
N HIS A 72 -2.93 -6.41 -10.54
CA HIS A 72 -1.93 -6.30 -9.47
C HIS A 72 -2.37 -6.99 -8.16
N GLY A 73 -3.62 -6.78 -7.71
CA GLY A 73 -4.13 -7.38 -6.48
C GLY A 73 -4.11 -8.90 -6.50
N GLU A 74 -4.41 -9.53 -7.64
CA GLU A 74 -4.34 -10.99 -7.73
C GLU A 74 -2.90 -11.49 -7.70
N GLY A 75 -1.95 -10.75 -8.28
CA GLY A 75 -0.52 -11.02 -8.12
C GLY A 75 -0.10 -11.02 -6.65
N VAL A 76 -0.54 -10.03 -5.88
CA VAL A 76 -0.30 -9.97 -4.42
C VAL A 76 -0.98 -11.14 -3.69
N ASN A 77 -2.24 -11.49 -4.04
CA ASN A 77 -2.94 -12.64 -3.46
C ASN A 77 -2.19 -13.95 -3.70
N GLN A 78 -1.68 -14.16 -4.92
CA GLN A 78 -0.85 -15.33 -5.23
C GLN A 78 0.41 -15.36 -4.37
N GLY A 79 1.07 -14.21 -4.22
CA GLY A 79 2.21 -14.09 -3.33
C GLY A 79 1.87 -14.53 -1.90
N ILE A 80 0.77 -14.05 -1.30
CA ILE A 80 0.36 -14.42 0.07
C ILE A 80 0.04 -15.91 0.20
N ARG A 81 -0.65 -16.48 -0.80
CA ARG A 81 -1.00 -17.92 -0.80
C ARG A 81 0.24 -18.82 -0.82
N ASN A 82 1.24 -18.42 -1.59
CA ASN A 82 2.45 -19.23 -1.82
C ASN A 82 3.64 -18.87 -0.91
N ALA A 83 3.55 -17.80 -0.10
CA ALA A 83 4.61 -17.36 0.79
C ALA A 83 4.99 -18.43 1.82
N THR A 84 6.29 -18.69 1.98
CA THR A 84 6.83 -19.57 3.03
C THR A 84 7.64 -18.80 4.09
N GLY A 85 7.95 -17.53 3.80
CA GLY A 85 8.68 -16.65 4.71
C GLY A 85 7.84 -16.25 5.93
N LEU A 86 8.55 -16.04 7.05
CA LEU A 86 7.93 -15.55 8.28
C LEU A 86 7.32 -14.16 8.10
N TYR A 87 7.96 -13.34 7.27
CA TYR A 87 7.48 -12.01 6.86
C TYR A 87 7.14 -12.00 5.38
N TYR A 88 6.30 -11.05 5.01
CA TYR A 88 5.84 -10.83 3.65
C TYR A 88 5.96 -9.36 3.28
N LYS A 89 6.49 -9.07 2.09
CA LYS A 89 6.57 -7.74 1.51
C LYS A 89 6.23 -7.79 0.04
N VAL A 90 5.38 -6.88 -0.41
CA VAL A 90 5.17 -6.61 -1.84
C VAL A 90 6.27 -5.67 -2.31
N VAL A 91 6.82 -5.94 -3.49
CA VAL A 91 7.70 -5.04 -4.22
C VAL A 91 7.20 -4.98 -5.66
N ASP A 92 6.83 -3.82 -6.12
CA ASP A 92 6.36 -3.63 -7.49
C ASP A 92 7.52 -3.85 -8.47
N SER A 93 7.24 -4.42 -9.64
CA SER A 93 8.28 -4.88 -10.56
C SER A 93 9.10 -3.77 -11.21
N ASP A 94 8.65 -2.52 -11.12
CA ASP A 94 9.36 -1.32 -11.57
C ASP A 94 10.08 -0.57 -10.43
N ASP A 95 9.93 -1.04 -9.19
CA ASP A 95 10.57 -0.51 -7.99
C ASP A 95 11.75 -1.38 -7.54
N TRP A 96 12.49 -0.94 -6.52
CA TRP A 96 13.62 -1.71 -5.96
C TRP A 96 13.83 -1.45 -4.46
N LEU A 97 14.68 -2.24 -3.85
CA LEU A 97 15.09 -2.03 -2.46
C LEU A 97 16.56 -1.56 -2.38
N ASP A 98 16.83 -0.64 -1.46
CA ASP A 98 18.20 -0.31 -1.09
C ASP A 98 18.85 -1.53 -0.41
N THR A 99 19.92 -2.05 -1.01
CA THR A 99 20.53 -3.31 -0.58
C THR A 99 21.20 -3.24 0.78
N ASP A 100 21.74 -2.08 1.17
CA ASP A 100 22.38 -1.91 2.48
C ASP A 100 21.34 -1.72 3.58
N ALA A 101 20.26 -1.00 3.30
CA ALA A 101 19.10 -0.93 4.20
C ALA A 101 18.47 -2.32 4.38
N LEU A 102 18.31 -3.09 3.29
CA LEU A 102 17.77 -4.45 3.33
C LEU A 102 18.59 -5.36 4.23
N LYS A 103 19.93 -5.37 4.09
CA LYS A 103 20.83 -6.15 4.97
C LYS A 103 20.63 -5.80 6.44
N LYS A 104 20.53 -4.49 6.77
CA LYS A 104 20.29 -4.02 8.15
C LYS A 104 18.94 -4.48 8.69
N VAL A 105 17.88 -4.43 7.86
CA VAL A 105 16.53 -4.90 8.22
C VAL A 105 16.54 -6.39 8.50
N LEU A 106 17.12 -7.20 7.61
CA LEU A 106 17.20 -8.66 7.78
C LEU A 106 18.00 -9.06 9.02
N ALA A 107 19.14 -8.42 9.27
CA ALA A 107 19.93 -8.65 10.49
C ALA A 107 19.13 -8.32 11.76
N ARG A 108 18.35 -7.23 11.75
CA ARG A 108 17.48 -6.88 12.87
C ARG A 108 16.35 -7.87 13.04
N LEU A 109 15.67 -8.26 11.97
CA LEU A 109 14.59 -9.26 12.00
C LEU A 109 15.10 -10.60 12.54
N THR A 110 16.25 -11.09 12.06
CA THR A 110 16.88 -12.32 12.55
C THR A 110 17.10 -12.25 14.07
N THR A 111 17.61 -11.11 14.57
CA THR A 111 17.83 -10.91 16.00
C THR A 111 16.52 -10.94 16.79
N LEU A 112 15.47 -10.28 16.28
CA LEU A 112 14.17 -10.23 16.96
C LEU A 112 13.49 -11.60 16.97
N VAL A 113 13.58 -12.34 15.87
CA VAL A 113 13.06 -13.72 15.76
C VAL A 113 13.77 -14.64 16.74
N ALA A 114 15.10 -14.61 16.78
CA ALA A 114 15.92 -15.44 17.69
C ALA A 114 15.60 -15.16 19.17
N ARG A 115 15.17 -13.94 19.51
CA ARG A 115 14.76 -13.54 20.87
C ARG A 115 13.29 -13.84 21.17
N GLY A 116 12.52 -14.38 20.22
CA GLY A 116 11.05 -14.57 20.41
C GLY A 116 10.25 -13.27 20.46
N THR A 117 10.80 -12.16 19.97
CA THR A 117 10.21 -10.82 20.01
C THR A 117 9.93 -10.27 18.61
N ALA A 118 9.63 -11.14 17.66
CA ALA A 118 9.33 -10.79 16.28
C ALA A 118 8.03 -9.95 16.21
N PRO A 119 8.06 -8.71 15.64
CA PRO A 119 6.86 -7.87 15.54
C PRO A 119 5.88 -8.42 14.50
N ASP A 120 4.61 -8.06 14.62
CA ASP A 120 3.58 -8.37 13.63
C ASP A 120 3.76 -7.53 12.36
N MET A 121 4.26 -6.30 12.51
CA MET A 121 4.54 -5.39 11.39
C MET A 121 5.87 -4.68 11.62
N MET A 122 6.74 -4.76 10.61
CA MET A 122 7.94 -3.93 10.53
C MET A 122 7.71 -2.80 9.54
N ILE A 123 8.21 -1.61 9.88
CA ILE A 123 8.03 -0.39 9.11
C ILE A 123 9.40 0.20 8.80
N CYS A 124 9.60 0.62 7.55
CA CYS A 124 10.73 1.42 7.10
C CYS A 124 10.25 2.63 6.28
N ASN A 125 11.16 3.54 5.97
CA ASN A 125 10.87 4.63 5.06
C ASN A 125 10.78 4.13 3.62
N TYR A 126 10.20 4.96 2.76
CA TYR A 126 10.30 4.82 1.31
C TYR A 126 10.71 6.16 0.67
N VAL A 127 11.25 6.07 -0.52
CA VAL A 127 11.80 7.21 -1.26
C VAL A 127 11.15 7.27 -2.63
N TYR A 128 10.56 8.40 -2.96
CA TYR A 128 10.18 8.69 -4.33
C TYR A 128 11.43 9.01 -5.15
N GLU A 129 11.67 8.25 -6.19
CA GLU A 129 12.78 8.42 -7.13
C GLU A 129 12.27 9.07 -8.41
N HIS A 130 12.42 10.38 -8.52
CA HIS A 130 12.09 11.12 -9.73
C HIS A 130 13.26 11.03 -10.72
N VAL A 131 13.26 10.01 -11.58
CA VAL A 131 14.38 9.69 -12.44
C VAL A 131 14.58 10.75 -13.53
N GLU A 132 13.52 11.42 -14.00
CA GLU A 132 13.58 12.45 -15.03
C GLU A 132 14.39 13.69 -14.62
N ASP A 133 14.25 14.14 -13.37
CA ASP A 133 14.95 15.33 -12.84
C ASP A 133 16.04 14.98 -11.81
N ASN A 134 16.29 13.67 -11.60
CA ASN A 134 17.27 13.13 -10.66
C ASN A 134 17.09 13.68 -9.23
N THR A 135 15.84 13.82 -8.80
CA THR A 135 15.50 14.26 -7.44
C THR A 135 14.86 13.14 -6.63
N THR A 136 15.00 13.22 -5.33
CA THR A 136 14.41 12.24 -4.41
C THR A 136 13.61 12.91 -3.31
N LEU A 137 12.53 12.25 -2.86
CA LEU A 137 11.76 12.67 -1.71
C LEU A 137 11.55 11.49 -0.76
N THR A 138 12.15 11.57 0.43
CA THR A 138 11.99 10.52 1.44
C THR A 138 10.76 10.77 2.31
N VAL A 139 9.91 9.75 2.45
CA VAL A 139 8.81 9.73 3.42
C VAL A 139 9.25 8.97 4.67
N ARG A 140 9.36 9.70 5.79
CA ARG A 140 9.81 9.21 7.10
C ARG A 140 8.68 9.23 8.11
N TYR A 141 8.75 8.34 9.10
CA TYR A 141 7.75 8.22 10.16
C TYR A 141 8.32 8.53 11.56
N THR A 142 9.44 9.24 11.64
CA THR A 142 10.13 9.57 12.91
C THR A 142 9.28 10.39 13.88
N ASN A 143 8.29 11.13 13.37
CA ASN A 143 7.30 11.88 14.18
C ASN A 143 6.14 11.01 14.68
N VAL A 144 5.99 9.80 14.13
CA VAL A 144 4.84 8.92 14.38
C VAL A 144 5.23 7.70 15.19
N PHE A 145 6.34 7.05 14.83
CA PHE A 145 6.73 5.77 15.39
C PHE A 145 7.99 5.83 16.25
N PRO A 146 7.99 5.17 17.42
CA PRO A 146 9.21 4.95 18.19
C PRO A 146 10.22 4.16 17.38
N GLN A 147 11.49 4.63 17.36
CA GLN A 147 12.55 3.99 16.58
C GLN A 147 13.25 2.87 17.33
N ASN A 148 13.64 1.82 16.62
CA ASN A 148 14.53 0.75 17.06
C ASN A 148 14.10 0.03 18.34
N ARG A 149 12.80 0.00 18.64
CA ARG A 149 12.21 -0.75 19.75
C ARG A 149 10.85 -1.31 19.36
N LEU A 150 10.40 -2.35 20.07
CA LEU A 150 9.03 -2.83 19.95
C LEU A 150 8.06 -1.81 20.54
N PHE A 151 6.93 -1.62 19.87
CA PHE A 151 5.84 -0.77 20.31
C PHE A 151 4.50 -1.32 19.80
N ASN A 152 3.42 -0.78 20.30
CA ASN A 152 2.06 -1.06 19.86
C ASN A 152 1.33 0.26 19.56
N TRP A 153 0.06 0.19 19.20
CA TRP A 153 -0.75 1.35 18.83
C TRP A 153 -0.80 2.44 19.90
N THR A 154 -0.68 2.12 21.19
CA THR A 154 -0.71 3.14 22.26
C THR A 154 0.50 4.09 22.24
N HIS A 155 1.59 3.70 21.56
CA HIS A 155 2.81 4.50 21.42
C HIS A 155 2.88 5.28 20.11
N VAL A 156 1.88 5.08 19.21
CA VAL A 156 1.86 5.75 17.90
C VAL A 156 1.54 7.23 18.08
N GLY A 157 2.33 8.11 17.45
CA GLY A 157 2.13 9.55 17.43
C GLY A 157 1.00 9.99 16.51
N HIS A 158 0.99 11.27 16.18
CA HIS A 158 0.02 11.83 15.25
C HIS A 158 0.59 11.86 13.82
N PHE A 159 -0.17 11.30 12.89
CA PHE A 159 0.11 11.44 11.48
C PHE A 159 -0.21 12.86 11.03
N ARG A 160 0.62 13.42 10.17
CA ARG A 160 0.28 14.66 9.46
C ARG A 160 -0.81 14.36 8.43
N PRO A 161 -1.59 15.37 7.98
CA PRO A 161 -2.64 15.17 6.99
C PRO A 161 -2.16 14.56 5.66
N ASP A 162 -0.89 14.79 5.30
CA ASP A 162 -0.21 14.29 4.10
C ASP A 162 0.51 12.95 4.32
N GLN A 163 0.40 12.34 5.51
CA GLN A 163 1.20 11.20 5.90
C GLN A 163 0.32 9.99 6.21
N ASN A 164 0.52 8.91 5.47
CA ASN A 164 -0.12 7.62 5.67
C ASN A 164 0.91 6.49 5.63
N ILE A 165 0.56 5.35 6.23
CA ILE A 165 1.31 4.12 6.03
C ILE A 165 0.96 3.62 4.62
N LEU A 166 1.96 3.40 3.77
CA LEU A 166 1.79 2.83 2.44
C LEU A 166 2.36 1.41 2.37
N MET A 167 1.94 0.64 1.37
CA MET A 167 2.42 -0.71 1.09
C MET A 167 3.96 -0.75 0.98
N HIS A 168 4.55 0.29 0.41
CA HIS A 168 5.99 0.45 0.24
C HIS A 168 6.75 0.42 1.58
N SER A 169 6.13 0.94 2.66
CA SER A 169 6.78 1.06 3.98
C SER A 169 6.66 -0.16 4.87
N VAL A 170 5.75 -1.10 4.59
CA VAL A 170 5.43 -2.19 5.53
C VAL A 170 5.96 -3.55 5.11
N MET A 171 6.28 -4.35 6.11
CA MET A 171 6.46 -5.81 6.03
C MET A 171 5.60 -6.43 7.13
N TYR A 172 4.65 -7.25 6.77
CA TYR A 172 3.79 -7.95 7.72
C TYR A 172 4.33 -9.35 8.05
N ARG A 173 4.10 -9.84 9.27
CA ARG A 173 4.15 -11.29 9.46
C ARG A 173 3.14 -11.94 8.53
N THR A 174 3.57 -12.96 7.81
CA THR A 174 2.72 -13.67 6.83
C THR A 174 1.44 -14.19 7.48
N GLU A 175 1.53 -14.62 8.74
CA GLU A 175 0.39 -15.08 9.53
C GLU A 175 -0.67 -13.99 9.73
N VAL A 176 -0.28 -12.72 9.91
CA VAL A 176 -1.21 -11.58 10.07
C VAL A 176 -2.04 -11.42 8.81
N LEU A 177 -1.42 -11.47 7.62
CA LEU A 177 -2.11 -11.36 6.34
C LEU A 177 -3.08 -12.53 6.10
N ARG A 178 -2.69 -13.74 6.49
CA ARG A 178 -3.57 -14.91 6.39
C ARG A 178 -4.73 -14.86 7.38
N LYS A 179 -4.47 -14.44 8.60
CA LYS A 179 -5.47 -14.35 9.67
C LYS A 179 -6.53 -13.28 9.41
N CYS A 180 -6.17 -12.16 8.79
CA CYS A 180 -7.14 -11.11 8.46
C CYS A 180 -8.06 -11.49 7.28
N GLY A 181 -7.81 -12.62 6.61
CA GLY A 181 -8.66 -13.11 5.53
C GLY A 181 -8.71 -12.21 4.30
N MET A 182 -7.71 -11.32 4.13
CA MET A 182 -7.69 -10.37 3.04
C MET A 182 -7.60 -11.06 1.68
N VAL A 183 -8.49 -10.65 0.77
CA VAL A 183 -8.44 -10.99 -0.65
C VAL A 183 -8.61 -9.71 -1.44
N LEU A 184 -7.57 -9.29 -2.12
CA LEU A 184 -7.59 -8.10 -2.95
C LEU A 184 -8.44 -8.33 -4.21
N PRO A 185 -9.30 -7.38 -4.59
CA PRO A 185 -10.17 -7.53 -5.76
C PRO A 185 -9.35 -7.57 -7.07
N LYS A 186 -9.75 -8.48 -7.98
CA LYS A 186 -9.16 -8.59 -9.31
C LYS A 186 -9.44 -7.35 -10.16
N HIS A 187 -8.56 -7.08 -11.13
CA HIS A 187 -8.68 -5.98 -12.10
C HIS A 187 -9.01 -4.63 -11.45
N THR A 188 -8.39 -4.37 -10.29
CA THR A 188 -8.63 -3.16 -9.51
C THR A 188 -7.28 -2.55 -9.15
N PHE A 189 -7.11 -1.26 -9.48
CA PHE A 189 -5.97 -0.46 -9.02
C PHE A 189 -6.23 0.07 -7.61
N TYR A 190 -5.22 0.63 -6.97
CA TYR A 190 -5.30 1.23 -5.62
C TYR A 190 -5.58 0.23 -4.49
N VAL A 191 -5.44 -1.06 -4.75
CA VAL A 191 -5.63 -2.15 -3.78
C VAL A 191 -4.55 -2.18 -2.69
N ASP A 192 -3.44 -1.50 -2.90
CA ASP A 192 -2.39 -1.20 -1.93
C ASP A 192 -2.95 -0.57 -0.64
N ASN A 193 -3.99 0.25 -0.77
CA ASN A 193 -4.72 0.80 0.39
C ASN A 193 -5.43 -0.28 1.21
N ILE A 194 -6.06 -1.26 0.56
CA ILE A 194 -6.66 -2.42 1.26
C ILE A 194 -5.57 -3.25 1.93
N PHE A 195 -4.45 -3.51 1.21
CA PHE A 195 -3.31 -4.27 1.72
C PHE A 195 -2.74 -3.70 3.03
N VAL A 196 -2.73 -2.38 3.14
CA VAL A 196 -2.30 -1.71 4.38
C VAL A 196 -3.41 -1.71 5.42
N TYR A 197 -4.62 -1.33 5.05
CA TYR A 197 -5.70 -1.00 5.98
C TYR A 197 -6.30 -2.23 6.69
N GLN A 198 -6.65 -3.27 5.92
CA GLN A 198 -7.40 -4.41 6.44
C GLN A 198 -6.63 -5.23 7.49
N PRO A 199 -5.29 -5.39 7.44
CA PRO A 199 -4.55 -6.14 8.46
C PRO A 199 -4.35 -5.39 9.79
N LEU A 200 -4.51 -4.04 9.84
CA LEU A 200 -4.15 -3.23 11.01
C LEU A 200 -4.77 -3.68 12.33
N PRO A 201 -6.04 -4.12 12.41
CA PRO A 201 -6.64 -4.63 13.66
C PRO A 201 -5.96 -5.88 14.21
N TYR A 202 -5.26 -6.62 13.35
CA TYR A 202 -4.54 -7.85 13.71
C TYR A 202 -3.09 -7.59 14.14
N VAL A 203 -2.60 -6.36 13.99
CA VAL A 203 -1.24 -5.93 14.35
C VAL A 203 -1.20 -5.52 15.81
N LYS A 204 -0.60 -6.35 16.67
CA LYS A 204 -0.44 -6.11 18.10
C LYS A 204 0.91 -5.51 18.47
N SER A 205 1.93 -5.78 17.65
CA SER A 205 3.31 -5.34 17.86
C SER A 205 3.95 -4.83 16.58
N MET A 206 4.68 -3.74 16.69
CA MET A 206 5.32 -3.05 15.58
C MET A 206 6.79 -2.76 15.90
N TYR A 207 7.57 -2.57 14.85
CA TYR A 207 8.97 -2.14 14.94
C TYR A 207 9.26 -1.20 13.79
N TYR A 208 9.78 -0.02 14.07
CA TYR A 208 10.16 0.97 13.05
C TYR A 208 11.68 1.15 13.00
N MET A 209 12.23 1.09 11.79
CA MET A 209 13.60 1.46 11.49
C MET A 209 13.61 2.67 10.55
N ASP A 210 14.28 3.75 10.96
CA ASP A 210 14.49 4.93 10.12
C ASP A 210 15.55 4.62 9.05
N LEU A 211 15.15 3.78 8.08
CA LEU A 211 15.95 3.34 6.94
C LEU A 211 15.17 3.56 5.65
N ASP A 212 15.80 4.16 4.67
CA ASP A 212 15.26 4.46 3.35
C ASP A 212 15.31 3.19 2.48
N LEU A 213 14.44 2.21 2.82
CA LEU A 213 14.48 0.85 2.27
C LEU A 213 13.90 0.74 0.87
N TYR A 214 12.70 1.25 0.67
CA TYR A 214 11.95 1.07 -0.58
C TYR A 214 12.19 2.27 -1.50
N ARG A 215 12.52 2.00 -2.76
CA ARG A 215 12.76 2.98 -3.81
C ARG A 215 11.62 2.91 -4.81
N TYR A 216 10.77 3.91 -4.79
CA TYR A 216 9.58 4.02 -5.61
C TYR A 216 9.87 4.85 -6.85
N PHE A 217 9.87 4.19 -8.00
CA PHE A 217 10.14 4.83 -9.29
C PHE A 217 8.98 5.72 -9.72
N ILE A 218 9.25 7.01 -9.96
CA ILE A 218 8.28 8.01 -10.43
C ILE A 218 8.79 8.63 -11.74
N GLY A 219 7.87 8.88 -12.68
CA GLY A 219 8.18 9.61 -13.92
C GLY A 219 7.68 8.94 -15.20
N ARG A 220 7.07 7.74 -15.12
CA ARG A 220 6.47 7.13 -16.32
C ARG A 220 5.11 7.73 -16.64
N ALA A 221 4.85 8.02 -17.91
CA ALA A 221 3.58 8.57 -18.37
C ALA A 221 2.37 7.66 -18.18
N ASP A 222 2.60 6.33 -18.06
CA ASP A 222 1.56 5.30 -17.91
C ASP A 222 1.28 4.91 -16.46
N GLN A 223 1.90 5.57 -15.47
CA GLN A 223 1.70 5.24 -14.06
C GLN A 223 0.25 5.48 -13.61
N SER A 224 -0.23 4.58 -12.75
CA SER A 224 -1.62 4.57 -12.26
C SER A 224 -1.97 5.80 -11.43
N VAL A 225 -0.99 6.50 -10.89
CA VAL A 225 -1.13 7.72 -10.06
C VAL A 225 -1.33 9.01 -10.87
N ASN A 226 -1.24 8.96 -12.20
CA ASN A 226 -1.51 10.14 -13.03
C ASN A 226 -2.99 10.55 -12.93
N GLU A 227 -3.26 11.85 -12.67
CA GLU A 227 -4.61 12.39 -12.43
C GLU A 227 -5.61 12.00 -13.53
N SER A 228 -5.23 12.14 -14.80
CA SER A 228 -6.12 11.78 -15.93
C SER A 228 -6.44 10.28 -15.98
N ILE A 229 -5.54 9.43 -15.50
CA ILE A 229 -5.75 7.98 -15.39
C ILE A 229 -6.65 7.69 -14.20
N MET A 230 -6.42 8.36 -13.07
CA MET A 230 -7.23 8.17 -11.85
C MET A 230 -8.68 8.58 -12.07
N VAL A 231 -8.95 9.71 -12.74
CA VAL A 231 -10.31 10.12 -13.10
C VAL A 231 -11.00 9.07 -13.96
N LYS A 232 -10.32 8.53 -14.98
CA LYS A 232 -10.88 7.47 -15.85
C LYS A 232 -11.13 6.15 -15.09
N ARG A 233 -10.41 5.90 -14.00
CA ARG A 233 -10.50 4.69 -13.18
C ARG A 233 -11.23 4.92 -11.85
N VAL A 234 -11.99 6.00 -11.72
CA VAL A 234 -12.65 6.37 -10.47
C VAL A 234 -13.54 5.25 -9.91
N ASP A 235 -14.16 4.44 -10.75
CA ASP A 235 -14.97 3.28 -10.29
C ASP A 235 -14.15 2.24 -9.53
N GLN A 236 -12.87 2.09 -9.85
CA GLN A 236 -11.98 1.21 -9.11
C GLN A 236 -11.60 1.83 -7.76
N GLN A 237 -11.34 3.13 -7.71
CA GLN A 237 -11.16 3.88 -6.47
C GLN A 237 -12.39 3.73 -5.55
N LEU A 238 -13.60 3.88 -6.09
CA LEU A 238 -14.84 3.71 -5.34
C LEU A 238 -15.00 2.27 -4.81
N ARG A 239 -14.59 1.26 -5.60
CA ARG A 239 -14.60 -0.15 -5.17
C ARG A 239 -13.68 -0.37 -3.97
N VAL A 240 -12.46 0.17 -4.03
CA VAL A 240 -11.50 0.11 -2.93
C VAL A 240 -12.03 0.81 -1.69
N THR A 241 -12.57 2.03 -1.84
CA THR A 241 -13.12 2.80 -0.71
C THR A 241 -14.29 2.06 -0.04
N ARG A 242 -15.21 1.47 -0.83
CA ARG A 242 -16.30 0.64 -0.29
C ARG A 242 -15.78 -0.60 0.43
N HIS A 243 -14.79 -1.28 -0.14
CA HIS A 243 -14.15 -2.41 0.54
C HIS A 243 -13.58 -1.99 1.90
N MET A 244 -12.92 -0.83 1.98
CA MET A 244 -12.37 -0.32 3.24
C MET A 244 -13.46 0.08 4.25
N ILE A 245 -14.64 0.50 3.79
CA ILE A 245 -15.81 0.74 4.64
C ILE A 245 -16.30 -0.59 5.26
N ASP A 246 -16.35 -1.66 4.46
CA ASP A 246 -16.99 -2.92 4.83
C ASP A 246 -16.07 -3.89 5.58
N CYS A 247 -14.74 -3.81 5.35
CA CYS A 247 -13.80 -4.84 5.83
C CYS A 247 -13.59 -4.85 7.35
N GLN A 248 -14.01 -3.79 8.07
CA GLN A 248 -13.84 -3.70 9.52
C GLN A 248 -14.94 -2.84 10.16
N ASP A 249 -15.60 -3.37 11.16
CA ASP A 249 -16.43 -2.55 12.05
C ASP A 249 -15.50 -1.73 12.97
N LEU A 250 -15.41 -0.42 12.68
CA LEU A 250 -14.55 0.47 13.45
C LEU A 250 -15.05 0.67 14.91
N ASP A 251 -16.29 0.39 15.20
CA ASP A 251 -16.81 0.50 16.56
C ASP A 251 -16.21 -0.57 17.49
N GLU A 252 -15.83 -1.73 16.96
CA GLU A 252 -15.10 -2.76 17.71
C GLU A 252 -13.69 -2.32 18.13
N LEU A 253 -13.16 -1.26 17.52
CA LEU A 253 -11.82 -0.73 17.80
C LEU A 253 -11.82 0.46 18.78
N LYS A 254 -12.96 0.89 19.32
CA LYS A 254 -13.07 2.09 20.19
C LYS A 254 -12.14 2.08 21.39
N ASP A 255 -11.89 0.90 21.96
CA ASP A 255 -10.97 0.74 23.09
C ASP A 255 -9.50 0.92 22.69
N GLN A 256 -9.18 0.71 21.41
CA GLN A 256 -7.86 0.93 20.81
C GLN A 256 -7.78 2.35 20.18
N LYS A 257 -7.93 3.37 20.99
CA LYS A 257 -8.15 4.77 20.58
C LYS A 257 -7.24 5.26 19.45
N ARG A 258 -5.94 4.91 19.48
CA ARG A 258 -4.98 5.35 18.44
C ARG A 258 -5.18 4.63 17.12
N LEU A 259 -5.41 3.32 17.15
CA LEU A 259 -5.73 2.53 15.96
C LEU A 259 -7.05 3.00 15.36
N HIS A 260 -8.10 3.12 16.16
CA HIS A 260 -9.40 3.63 15.72
C HIS A 260 -9.27 5.00 15.04
N ALA A 261 -8.59 5.95 15.70
CA ALA A 261 -8.39 7.29 15.14
C ALA A 261 -7.62 7.26 13.81
N TYR A 262 -6.59 6.41 13.69
CA TYR A 262 -5.84 6.24 12.46
C TYR A 262 -6.68 5.63 11.34
N MET A 263 -7.46 4.59 11.62
CA MET A 263 -8.31 3.95 10.61
C MET A 263 -9.44 4.86 10.14
N VAL A 264 -10.05 5.64 11.04
CA VAL A 264 -11.03 6.67 10.68
C VAL A 264 -10.39 7.76 9.81
N HIS A 265 -9.18 8.21 10.16
CA HIS A 265 -8.42 9.17 9.36
C HIS A 265 -8.14 8.63 7.96
N TYR A 266 -7.63 7.40 7.85
CA TYR A 266 -7.32 6.78 6.56
C TYR A 266 -8.59 6.64 5.70
N LEU A 267 -9.69 6.17 6.28
CA LEU A 267 -10.97 6.09 5.56
C LEU A 267 -11.42 7.48 5.09
N SER A 268 -11.22 8.52 5.91
CA SER A 268 -11.52 9.91 5.55
C SER A 268 -10.66 10.41 4.37
N VAL A 269 -9.39 10.02 4.30
CA VAL A 269 -8.51 10.29 3.15
C VAL A 269 -9.06 9.62 1.89
N MET A 270 -9.46 8.34 1.99
CA MET A 270 -10.00 7.60 0.84
C MET A 270 -11.33 8.21 0.32
N MET A 271 -12.18 8.68 1.23
CA MET A 271 -13.39 9.45 0.86
C MET A 271 -13.02 10.75 0.15
N ALA A 272 -12.04 11.50 0.68
CA ALA A 272 -11.60 12.75 0.08
C ALA A 272 -11.00 12.56 -1.33
N VAL A 273 -10.15 11.54 -1.51
CA VAL A 273 -9.58 11.18 -2.82
C VAL A 273 -10.67 10.82 -3.81
N SER A 274 -11.64 9.99 -3.39
CA SER A 274 -12.78 9.61 -4.22
C SER A 274 -13.62 10.83 -4.65
N ASP A 275 -13.92 11.73 -3.72
CA ASP A 275 -14.66 12.96 -3.99
C ASP A 275 -13.93 13.87 -4.97
N ILE A 276 -12.61 14.05 -4.80
CA ILE A 276 -11.80 14.91 -5.67
C ILE A 276 -11.83 14.40 -7.11
N PHE A 277 -11.65 13.09 -7.34
CA PHE A 277 -11.67 12.54 -8.70
C PHE A 277 -13.07 12.61 -9.34
N LEU A 278 -14.12 12.42 -8.56
CA LEU A 278 -15.50 12.61 -9.04
C LEU A 278 -15.81 14.08 -9.36
N LEU A 279 -15.25 15.02 -8.58
CA LEU A 279 -15.36 16.45 -8.86
C LEU A 279 -14.59 16.89 -10.09
N LEU A 280 -13.42 16.27 -10.35
CA LEU A 280 -12.62 16.53 -11.55
C LEU A 280 -13.30 16.00 -12.81
N ASP A 281 -14.00 14.87 -12.75
CA ASP A 281 -14.85 14.35 -13.82
C ASP A 281 -16.01 15.33 -14.11
N GLY A 282 -16.73 15.79 -13.06
CA GLY A 282 -17.77 16.81 -13.10
C GLY A 282 -19.06 16.43 -13.82
N SER A 283 -19.15 15.23 -14.40
CA SER A 283 -20.36 14.71 -15.05
C SER A 283 -21.52 14.53 -14.06
N ASP A 284 -22.75 14.45 -14.55
CA ASP A 284 -23.90 14.16 -13.69
C ASP A 284 -23.84 12.74 -13.11
N GLU A 285 -23.25 11.80 -13.83
CA GLU A 285 -22.95 10.46 -13.35
C GLU A 285 -21.96 10.50 -12.16
N ALA A 286 -20.88 11.28 -12.28
CA ALA A 286 -19.90 11.45 -11.20
C ALA A 286 -20.54 12.08 -9.95
N LYS A 287 -21.42 13.07 -10.11
CA LYS A 287 -22.19 13.66 -8.99
C LYS A 287 -23.09 12.64 -8.31
N ALA A 288 -23.77 11.79 -9.10
CA ALA A 288 -24.60 10.72 -8.56
C ALA A 288 -23.75 9.68 -7.80
N LYS A 289 -22.60 9.25 -8.35
CA LYS A 289 -21.65 8.35 -7.71
C LYS A 289 -21.13 8.92 -6.39
N ARG A 290 -20.79 10.21 -6.34
CA ARG A 290 -20.35 10.90 -5.11
C ARG A 290 -21.44 10.88 -4.04
N THR A 291 -22.66 11.25 -4.38
CA THR A 291 -23.80 11.18 -3.45
C THR A 291 -24.01 9.75 -2.97
N GLY A 292 -23.94 8.78 -3.87
CA GLY A 292 -24.07 7.36 -3.55
C GLY A 292 -22.97 6.84 -2.62
N LEU A 293 -21.72 7.31 -2.76
CA LEU A 293 -20.62 6.90 -1.88
C LEU A 293 -20.83 7.41 -0.44
N TRP A 294 -21.25 8.68 -0.27
CA TRP A 294 -21.55 9.22 1.06
C TRP A 294 -22.76 8.55 1.72
N GLN A 295 -23.79 8.21 0.92
CA GLN A 295 -24.91 7.43 1.41
C GLN A 295 -24.48 6.03 1.81
N TYR A 296 -23.63 5.37 1.00
CA TYR A 296 -23.06 4.07 1.31
C TYR A 296 -22.31 4.08 2.66
N LEU A 297 -21.41 5.06 2.87
CA LEU A 297 -20.72 5.21 4.15
C LEU A 297 -21.73 5.34 5.31
N LYS A 298 -22.76 6.17 5.15
CA LYS A 298 -23.77 6.41 6.19
C LYS A 298 -24.57 5.17 6.55
N ASP A 299 -24.80 4.28 5.57
CA ASP A 299 -25.62 3.07 5.76
C ASP A 299 -24.81 1.90 6.33
N HIS A 300 -23.45 1.91 6.18
CA HIS A 300 -22.59 0.79 6.54
C HIS A 300 -21.75 1.04 7.80
N VAL A 301 -21.72 2.26 8.33
CA VAL A 301 -20.99 2.55 9.57
C VAL A 301 -21.89 3.20 10.60
N SER A 302 -21.51 3.17 11.87
CA SER A 302 -22.25 3.84 12.92
C SER A 302 -22.28 5.37 12.72
N THR A 303 -23.29 6.02 13.31
CA THR A 303 -23.40 7.49 13.31
C THR A 303 -22.14 8.16 13.86
N GLY A 304 -21.47 7.54 14.84
CA GLY A 304 -20.22 8.03 15.43
C GLY A 304 -19.08 8.04 14.43
N VAL A 305 -18.85 6.93 13.74
CA VAL A 305 -17.83 6.78 12.70
C VAL A 305 -18.15 7.69 11.51
N TYR A 306 -19.40 7.73 11.02
CA TYR A 306 -19.81 8.63 9.97
C TYR A 306 -19.48 10.09 10.28
N ARG A 307 -19.83 10.57 11.49
CA ARG A 307 -19.49 11.93 11.93
C ARG A 307 -17.98 12.15 11.99
N ALA A 308 -17.22 11.19 12.51
CA ALA A 308 -15.78 11.29 12.62
C ALA A 308 -15.10 11.41 11.25
N VAL A 309 -15.52 10.63 10.24
CA VAL A 309 -15.07 10.76 8.85
C VAL A 309 -15.51 12.10 8.26
N ARG A 310 -16.74 12.51 8.51
CA ARG A 310 -17.32 13.77 8.01
C ARG A 310 -16.63 15.02 8.56
N TYR A 311 -16.16 14.99 9.81
CA TYR A 311 -15.45 16.11 10.46
C TYR A 311 -13.93 16.03 10.32
N ASN A 312 -13.43 15.10 9.48
CA ASN A 312 -12.03 14.96 9.07
C ASN A 312 -11.89 15.40 7.60
N LEU A 313 -10.83 14.98 6.90
CA LEU A 313 -10.51 15.36 5.52
C LEU A 313 -11.65 15.09 4.53
N GLY A 314 -12.38 13.98 4.69
CA GLY A 314 -13.52 13.65 3.81
C GLY A 314 -14.60 14.73 3.78
N GLY A 315 -14.89 15.37 4.90
CA GLY A 315 -15.89 16.44 4.92
C GLY A 315 -15.46 17.74 4.28
N LEU A 316 -14.15 17.98 4.17
CA LEU A 316 -13.61 19.16 3.49
C LEU A 316 -13.80 19.09 1.96
N THR A 317 -14.01 17.89 1.43
CA THR A 317 -14.25 17.69 -0.01
C THR A 317 -15.73 17.60 -0.37
N ASP A 318 -16.63 17.48 0.61
CA ASP A 318 -18.09 17.43 0.39
C ASP A 318 -18.82 18.62 1.03
N LEU A 319 -18.44 19.81 0.64
CA LEU A 319 -19.02 21.07 1.14
C LEU A 319 -20.44 21.27 0.60
N LYS A 320 -21.44 21.44 1.50
CA LYS A 320 -22.88 21.51 1.16
C LYS A 320 -23.40 22.93 0.96
N PHE A 321 -22.59 23.81 0.38
CA PHE A 321 -23.03 25.18 0.06
C PHE A 321 -22.76 25.54 -1.42
N PRO A 322 -23.47 26.50 -2.01
CA PRO A 322 -23.20 26.92 -3.39
C PRO A 322 -21.77 27.38 -3.59
N GLY A 323 -21.06 26.76 -4.56
CA GLY A 323 -19.65 27.03 -4.82
C GLY A 323 -18.67 26.20 -4.00
N GLY A 324 -19.12 25.33 -3.08
CA GLY A 324 -18.27 24.43 -2.30
C GLY A 324 -17.38 23.56 -3.16
N ASP A 325 -17.91 22.96 -4.23
CA ASP A 325 -17.17 22.14 -5.19
C ASP A 325 -16.04 22.91 -5.88
N LYS A 326 -16.30 24.17 -6.28
CA LYS A 326 -15.27 25.04 -6.88
C LYS A 326 -14.17 25.38 -5.88
N LEU A 327 -14.52 25.61 -4.62
CA LEU A 327 -13.56 25.86 -3.55
C LEU A 327 -12.69 24.62 -3.31
N THR A 328 -13.29 23.42 -3.19
CA THR A 328 -12.58 22.17 -3.03
C THR A 328 -11.55 21.95 -4.16
N LEU A 329 -11.98 22.09 -5.42
CA LEU A 329 -11.08 21.96 -6.57
C LEU A 329 -9.99 23.04 -6.61
N GLY A 330 -10.31 24.26 -6.18
CA GLY A 330 -9.34 25.34 -6.06
C GLY A 330 -8.23 25.01 -5.05
N VAL A 331 -8.62 24.56 -3.86
CA VAL A 331 -7.69 24.13 -2.80
C VAL A 331 -6.86 22.93 -3.29
N TYR A 332 -7.49 21.91 -3.87
CA TYR A 332 -6.79 20.75 -4.41
C TYR A 332 -5.69 21.15 -5.43
N ARG A 333 -6.02 22.01 -6.39
CA ARG A 333 -5.07 22.49 -7.40
C ARG A 333 -3.89 23.26 -6.79
N GLN A 334 -4.11 23.99 -5.70
CA GLN A 334 -3.01 24.67 -4.99
C GLN A 334 -2.14 23.67 -4.22
N LEU A 335 -2.75 22.73 -3.49
CA LEU A 335 -2.02 21.68 -2.77
C LEU A 335 -1.19 20.83 -3.72
N ARG A 336 -1.72 20.47 -4.88
CA ARG A 336 -1.00 19.71 -5.90
C ARG A 336 0.28 20.42 -6.36
N LYS A 337 0.24 21.74 -6.55
CA LYS A 337 1.43 22.54 -6.91
C LYS A 337 2.49 22.55 -5.81
N ILE A 338 2.06 22.59 -4.54
CA ILE A 338 2.96 22.66 -3.38
C ILE A 338 3.61 21.30 -3.11
N PHE A 339 2.82 20.24 -3.09
CA PHE A 339 3.24 18.90 -2.69
C PHE A 339 3.69 18.04 -3.88
N LYS A 340 3.60 18.58 -5.11
CA LYS A 340 3.95 17.85 -6.34
C LYS A 340 3.30 16.45 -6.40
N PHE A 341 2.06 16.34 -5.93
CA PHE A 341 1.29 15.12 -6.20
C PHE A 341 1.16 14.96 -7.70
N ASN A 342 1.48 13.79 -8.22
CA ASN A 342 1.44 13.48 -9.66
C ASN A 342 0.05 13.63 -10.26
#